data_c32f9ce76aa31c4d453fd40f8d1f154d
#
_entry.id   c32f9ce76aa31c4d453fd40f8d1f154d
#
_cell.length_a   1.000
_cell.length_b   1.000
_cell.length_c   1.000
_cell.angle_alpha   90.00
_cell.angle_beta   90.00
_cell.angle_gamma   90.00
#
_symmetry.space_group_name_H-M   'P 1'
#
loop_
_entity.id
_entity.type
_entity.pdbx_description
1 polymer ?
#
loop_
_entity_poly.entity_id
_entity_poly.type
_entity_poly.pdbx_seq_one_letter_code
_entity_poly.pdbx_strand_id
1 'polypeptide(L)'
;ILSQNYLDNLTVENISKKWSEYLCIRGQQIFVAYEEHDFLGFVASKVDDTEVKCWYLDSLHVAEVARGKGVGTSLINTVGKYALDAGYKNMSICIVKGNDNAKRIYEKLGAVHYKYFIDDFGGVKSNSEKLIWKNLSIFA
;
A
#
# COMPACT_ATOMS: atom_id res chain seq x y z
N ILE A 1 8.84 1.85 5.32
CA ILE A 1 7.75 2.18 6.25
C ILE A 1 7.98 3.56 6.83
N LEU A 2 6.95 4.39 6.83
CA LEU A 2 7.00 5.72 7.40
C LEU A 2 6.95 5.65 8.93
N SER A 3 7.80 6.44 9.60
CA SER A 3 7.78 6.50 11.06
C SER A 3 6.54 7.25 11.57
N GLN A 4 6.14 6.97 12.79
CA GLN A 4 5.01 7.67 13.41
C GLN A 4 5.30 9.18 13.53
N ASN A 5 6.53 9.56 13.86
CA ASN A 5 6.92 10.97 13.92
C ASN A 5 6.74 11.68 12.57
N TYR A 6 7.05 10.99 11.49
CA TYR A 6 6.84 11.53 10.15
C TYR A 6 5.35 11.77 9.90
N LEU A 7 4.50 10.79 10.25
CA LEU A 7 3.04 10.89 10.07
C LEU A 7 2.44 12.00 10.91
N ASP A 8 2.89 12.16 12.16
CA ASP A 8 2.36 13.17 13.09
C ASP A 8 2.65 14.60 12.63
N ASN A 9 3.70 14.78 11.81
CA ASN A 9 4.10 16.09 11.33
C ASN A 9 3.57 16.41 9.92
N LEU A 10 2.76 15.51 9.33
CA LEU A 10 2.21 15.75 8.00
C LEU A 10 1.08 16.76 8.06
N THR A 11 1.23 17.82 7.27
CA THR A 11 0.17 18.78 6.96
C THR A 11 -0.10 18.72 5.47
N VAL A 12 -1.20 19.32 5.00
CA VAL A 12 -1.52 19.34 3.57
C VAL A 12 -0.36 19.94 2.76
N GLU A 13 0.21 21.04 3.22
CA GLU A 13 1.34 21.68 2.57
C GLU A 13 2.60 20.83 2.58
N ASN A 14 2.92 20.24 3.74
CA ASN A 14 4.07 19.35 3.89
C ASN A 14 3.93 18.09 3.06
N ILE A 15 2.72 17.54 2.94
CA ILE A 15 2.46 16.37 2.11
C ILE A 15 2.80 16.70 0.66
N SER A 16 2.26 17.76 0.11
CA SER A 16 2.50 18.15 -1.28
C SER A 16 3.98 18.43 -1.57
N LYS A 17 4.67 19.10 -0.64
CA LYS A 17 6.05 19.52 -0.81
C LYS A 17 7.04 18.37 -0.62
N LYS A 18 6.87 17.56 0.43
CA LYS A 18 7.77 16.46 0.76
C LYS A 18 7.51 15.20 -0.07
N TRP A 19 6.32 15.08 -0.60
CA TRP A 19 5.93 13.96 -1.44
C TRP A 19 6.89 13.78 -2.62
N SER A 20 7.07 14.82 -3.45
CA SER A 20 7.92 14.73 -4.62
C SER A 20 9.36 14.39 -4.23
N GLU A 21 9.90 14.99 -3.17
CA GLU A 21 11.23 14.65 -2.65
C GLU A 21 11.34 13.19 -2.25
N TYR A 22 10.38 12.71 -1.48
CA TYR A 22 10.38 11.33 -0.99
C TYR A 22 10.32 10.33 -2.13
N LEU A 23 9.46 10.55 -3.12
CA LEU A 23 9.33 9.70 -4.28
C LEU A 23 10.60 9.62 -5.11
N CYS A 24 11.25 10.75 -5.32
CA CYS A 24 12.47 10.82 -6.12
C CYS A 24 13.67 10.14 -5.46
N ILE A 25 13.78 10.24 -4.14
CA ILE A 25 14.94 9.73 -3.40
C ILE A 25 14.83 8.24 -3.13
N ARG A 26 13.64 7.75 -2.82
CA ARG A 26 13.44 6.40 -2.30
C ARG A 26 13.06 5.35 -3.32
N GLY A 27 12.77 5.74 -4.56
CA GLY A 27 12.25 4.79 -5.54
C GLY A 27 10.90 4.22 -5.16
N GLN A 28 10.21 4.88 -4.25
CA GLN A 28 8.88 4.51 -3.79
C GLN A 28 7.85 5.44 -4.40
N GLN A 29 6.61 4.97 -4.49
CA GLN A 29 5.47 5.80 -4.84
C GLN A 29 4.56 5.91 -3.63
N ILE A 30 4.31 7.13 -3.20
CA ILE A 30 3.43 7.41 -2.08
C ILE A 30 2.26 8.25 -2.57
N PHE A 31 1.05 7.76 -2.35
CA PHE A 31 -0.17 8.48 -2.68
C PHE A 31 -0.90 8.82 -1.39
N VAL A 32 -1.34 10.06 -1.29
CA VAL A 32 -2.05 10.55 -0.11
C VAL A 32 -3.47 10.93 -0.52
N ALA A 33 -4.44 10.50 0.26
CA ALA A 33 -5.83 10.91 0.10
C ALA A 33 -6.14 12.01 1.11
N TYR A 34 -6.74 13.07 0.63
CA TYR A 34 -7.25 14.13 1.51
C TYR A 34 -8.49 14.74 0.88
N GLU A 35 -9.32 15.33 1.73
CA GLU A 35 -10.52 16.05 1.33
C GLU A 35 -10.41 17.46 1.90
N GLU A 36 -10.38 18.47 1.03
CA GLU A 36 -10.07 19.85 1.38
C GLU A 36 -8.70 19.90 2.09
N HIS A 37 -8.66 20.10 3.40
CA HIS A 37 -7.43 20.12 4.19
C HIS A 37 -7.32 18.94 5.15
N ASP A 38 -8.26 17.99 5.08
CA ASP A 38 -8.28 16.85 5.98
C ASP A 38 -7.53 15.67 5.40
N PHE A 39 -6.53 15.19 6.13
CA PHE A 39 -5.79 13.98 5.78
C PHE A 39 -6.69 12.76 6.00
N LEU A 40 -6.86 11.94 4.97
CA LEU A 40 -7.71 10.75 5.03
C LEU A 40 -6.91 9.46 5.08
N GLY A 41 -5.73 9.42 4.49
CA GLY A 41 -4.91 8.23 4.47
C GLY A 41 -3.78 8.30 3.46
N PHE A 42 -2.94 7.28 3.46
CA PHE A 42 -1.85 7.16 2.49
C PHE A 42 -1.57 5.71 2.14
N VAL A 43 -0.90 5.51 1.02
CA VAL A 43 -0.34 4.22 0.62
C VAL A 43 1.09 4.43 0.14
N ALA A 44 2.01 3.63 0.66
CA ALA A 44 3.40 3.60 0.22
C ALA A 44 3.64 2.30 -0.54
N SER A 45 4.32 2.40 -1.68
CA SER A 45 4.54 1.26 -2.57
C SER A 45 5.90 1.34 -3.23
N LYS A 46 6.42 0.21 -3.67
CA LYS A 46 7.74 0.09 -4.28
C LYS A 46 7.81 -1.17 -5.12
N VAL A 47 8.95 -1.35 -5.83
CA VAL A 47 9.21 -2.60 -6.53
C VAL A 47 9.26 -3.76 -5.54
N ASP A 48 8.65 -4.89 -5.91
CA ASP A 48 8.81 -6.14 -5.15
C ASP A 48 10.12 -6.79 -5.57
N ASP A 49 11.13 -6.73 -4.70
CA ASP A 49 12.47 -7.25 -4.99
C ASP A 49 12.52 -8.78 -5.10
N THR A 50 11.48 -9.47 -4.66
CA THR A 50 11.44 -10.93 -4.64
C THR A 50 10.71 -11.53 -5.85
N GLU A 51 10.06 -10.69 -6.65
CA GLU A 51 9.25 -11.14 -7.79
C GLU A 51 9.55 -10.33 -9.06
N VAL A 52 9.48 -11.00 -10.21
CA VAL A 52 9.71 -10.34 -11.49
C VAL A 52 8.49 -9.52 -11.90
N LYS A 53 8.72 -8.26 -12.31
CA LYS A 53 7.66 -7.37 -12.81
C LYS A 53 6.50 -7.20 -11.83
N CYS A 54 6.80 -7.19 -10.55
CA CYS A 54 5.81 -7.06 -9.49
C CYS A 54 6.00 -5.74 -8.73
N TRP A 55 4.90 -5.06 -8.48
CA TRP A 55 4.85 -3.87 -7.63
C TRP A 55 4.33 -4.27 -6.25
N TYR A 56 4.87 -3.70 -5.19
CA TYR A 56 4.59 -4.10 -3.82
C TYR A 56 3.92 -2.98 -3.03
N LEU A 57 2.76 -3.27 -2.44
CA LEU A 57 2.11 -2.40 -1.47
C LEU A 57 2.77 -2.59 -0.11
N ASP A 58 3.58 -1.62 0.29
CA ASP A 58 4.37 -1.71 1.52
C ASP A 58 3.58 -1.28 2.75
N SER A 59 2.86 -0.18 2.65
CA SER A 59 2.11 0.38 3.77
C SER A 59 0.82 1.01 3.29
N LEU A 60 -0.27 0.74 4.01
CA LEU A 60 -1.56 1.36 3.76
C LEU A 60 -2.12 1.82 5.10
N HIS A 61 -2.47 3.09 5.17
CA HIS A 61 -3.07 3.67 6.37
C HIS A 61 -4.28 4.51 6.00
N VAL A 62 -5.37 4.30 6.71
CA VAL A 62 -6.59 5.10 6.58
C VAL A 62 -6.89 5.70 7.95
N ALA A 63 -7.03 7.02 8.00
CA ALA A 63 -7.36 7.73 9.23
C ALA A 63 -8.69 7.20 9.79
N GLU A 64 -8.78 7.12 11.11
CA GLU A 64 -9.96 6.56 11.78
C GLU A 64 -11.26 7.22 11.33
N VAL A 65 -11.26 8.54 11.22
CA VAL A 65 -12.44 9.32 10.80
C VAL A 65 -12.84 9.05 9.35
N ALA A 66 -11.93 8.49 8.55
CA ALA A 66 -12.16 8.23 7.13
C ALA A 66 -12.50 6.76 6.84
N ARG A 67 -12.48 5.90 7.85
CA ARG A 67 -12.79 4.48 7.67
C ARG A 67 -14.24 4.27 7.23
N GLY A 68 -14.44 3.27 6.37
CA GLY A 68 -15.76 2.97 5.83
C GLY A 68 -16.22 3.88 4.70
N LYS A 69 -15.37 4.79 4.23
CA LYS A 69 -15.69 5.73 3.15
C LYS A 69 -15.04 5.38 1.81
N GLY A 70 -14.41 4.20 1.72
CA GLY A 70 -13.78 3.74 0.49
C GLY A 70 -12.40 4.33 0.23
N VAL A 71 -11.78 4.99 1.19
CA VAL A 71 -10.45 5.60 1.04
C VAL A 71 -9.38 4.54 0.75
N GLY A 72 -9.39 3.44 1.50
CA GLY A 72 -8.43 2.35 1.29
C GLY A 72 -8.54 1.75 -0.09
N THR A 73 -9.74 1.49 -0.56
CA THR A 73 -10.00 0.98 -1.92
C THR A 73 -9.51 1.96 -2.98
N SER A 74 -9.77 3.24 -2.80
CA SER A 74 -9.32 4.28 -3.72
C SER A 74 -7.79 4.35 -3.80
N LEU A 75 -7.12 4.25 -2.65
CA LEU A 75 -5.65 4.24 -2.60
C LEU A 75 -5.07 3.00 -3.30
N ILE A 76 -5.64 1.83 -3.08
CA ILE A 76 -5.20 0.60 -3.74
C ILE A 76 -5.41 0.71 -5.26
N ASN A 77 -6.56 1.20 -5.70
CA ASN A 77 -6.84 1.40 -7.12
C ASN A 77 -5.85 2.37 -7.77
N THR A 78 -5.48 3.41 -7.06
CA THR A 78 -4.51 4.40 -7.54
C THR A 78 -3.13 3.77 -7.75
N VAL A 79 -2.67 2.96 -6.79
CA VAL A 79 -1.40 2.25 -6.93
C VAL A 79 -1.46 1.21 -8.03
N GLY A 80 -2.55 0.46 -8.12
CA GLY A 80 -2.74 -0.54 -9.17
C GLY A 80 -2.66 0.07 -10.56
N LYS A 81 -3.31 1.21 -10.76
CA LYS A 81 -3.25 1.94 -12.02
C LYS A 81 -1.84 2.45 -12.32
N TYR A 82 -1.16 2.99 -11.30
CA TYR A 82 0.23 3.40 -11.45
C TYR A 82 1.12 2.23 -11.92
N ALA A 83 1.00 1.09 -11.25
CA ALA A 83 1.80 -0.07 -11.56
C ALA A 83 1.52 -0.58 -12.98
N LEU A 84 0.26 -0.61 -13.39
CA LEU A 84 -0.14 -0.99 -14.74
C LEU A 84 0.47 -0.05 -15.77
N ASP A 85 0.35 1.25 -15.57
CA ASP A 85 0.85 2.27 -16.49
C ASP A 85 2.38 2.25 -16.56
N ALA A 86 3.06 1.86 -15.48
CA ALA A 86 4.51 1.75 -15.43
C ALA A 86 5.05 0.45 -16.03
N GLY A 87 4.19 -0.45 -16.47
CA GLY A 87 4.59 -1.68 -17.15
C GLY A 87 4.75 -2.89 -16.26
N TYR A 88 4.33 -2.83 -15.02
CA TYR A 88 4.35 -3.98 -14.13
C TYR A 88 3.23 -4.96 -14.48
N LYS A 89 3.43 -6.23 -14.19
CA LYS A 89 2.49 -7.31 -14.51
C LYS A 89 1.63 -7.73 -13.34
N ASN A 90 2.18 -7.60 -12.14
CA ASN A 90 1.57 -8.06 -10.90
C ASN A 90 1.71 -7.01 -9.82
N MET A 91 0.90 -7.14 -8.78
CA MET A 91 1.04 -6.36 -7.55
C MET A 91 0.86 -7.28 -6.36
N SER A 92 1.64 -7.08 -5.32
CA SER A 92 1.61 -7.91 -4.13
C SER A 92 1.39 -7.09 -2.86
N ILE A 93 0.90 -7.77 -1.83
CA ILE A 93 0.76 -7.20 -0.48
C ILE A 93 0.95 -8.32 0.53
N CYS A 94 1.55 -8.00 1.67
CA CYS A 94 1.73 -8.95 2.77
C CYS A 94 0.83 -8.57 3.93
N ILE A 95 0.24 -9.57 4.55
CA ILE A 95 -0.61 -9.40 5.73
C ILE A 95 -0.15 -10.37 6.82
N VAL A 96 -0.37 -9.99 8.07
CA VAL A 96 -0.14 -10.88 9.21
C VAL A 96 -1.28 -11.89 9.25
N LYS A 97 -0.94 -13.16 9.46
CA LYS A 97 -1.94 -14.23 9.59
C LYS A 97 -2.91 -13.91 10.74
N GLY A 98 -4.19 -14.07 10.48
CA GLY A 98 -5.24 -13.69 11.42
C GLY A 98 -5.87 -12.33 11.13
N ASN A 99 -5.26 -11.53 10.26
CA ASN A 99 -5.88 -10.27 9.81
C ASN A 99 -6.88 -10.56 8.69
N ASP A 100 -7.95 -11.29 9.04
CA ASP A 100 -8.94 -11.77 8.07
C ASP A 100 -9.72 -10.64 7.44
N ASN A 101 -9.87 -9.54 8.15
CA ASN A 101 -10.59 -8.37 7.64
C ASN A 101 -9.84 -7.73 6.48
N ALA A 102 -8.53 -7.53 6.63
CA ALA A 102 -7.69 -7.00 5.57
C ALA A 102 -7.65 -7.97 4.37
N LYS A 103 -7.48 -9.26 4.63
CA LYS A 103 -7.48 -10.28 3.58
C LYS A 103 -8.76 -10.24 2.75
N ARG A 104 -9.90 -10.14 3.40
CA ARG A 104 -11.21 -10.09 2.75
C ARG A 104 -11.34 -8.88 1.83
N ILE A 105 -10.84 -7.73 2.27
CA ILE A 105 -10.85 -6.50 1.48
C ILE A 105 -10.00 -6.68 0.22
N TYR A 106 -8.78 -7.20 0.38
CA TYR A 106 -7.87 -7.39 -0.76
C TYR A 106 -8.37 -8.43 -1.75
N GLU A 107 -8.94 -9.53 -1.26
CA GLU A 107 -9.54 -10.56 -2.11
C GLU A 107 -10.75 -10.02 -2.89
N LYS A 108 -11.53 -9.17 -2.27
CA LYS A 108 -12.67 -8.50 -2.91
C LYS A 108 -12.22 -7.61 -4.07
N LEU A 109 -11.01 -7.07 -3.98
CA LEU A 109 -10.41 -6.25 -5.04
C LEU A 109 -9.68 -7.08 -6.09
N GLY A 110 -9.66 -8.40 -5.95
CA GLY A 110 -9.10 -9.30 -6.94
C GLY A 110 -7.78 -9.97 -6.57
N ALA A 111 -7.25 -9.71 -5.38
CA ALA A 111 -6.04 -10.39 -4.92
C ALA A 111 -6.33 -11.84 -4.57
N VAL A 112 -5.33 -12.70 -4.78
CA VAL A 112 -5.42 -14.12 -4.45
C VAL A 112 -4.23 -14.52 -3.59
N HIS A 113 -4.40 -15.60 -2.84
CA HIS A 113 -3.30 -16.17 -2.05
C HIS A 113 -2.12 -16.51 -2.94
N TYR A 114 -0.91 -16.16 -2.49
CA TYR A 114 0.33 -16.50 -3.18
C TYR A 114 1.18 -17.47 -2.36
N LYS A 115 1.56 -17.08 -1.13
CA LYS A 115 2.34 -17.95 -0.24
C LYS A 115 2.20 -17.54 1.22
N TYR A 116 2.46 -18.48 2.13
CA TYR A 116 2.68 -18.20 3.55
C TYR A 116 4.18 -18.11 3.81
N PHE A 117 4.55 -17.32 4.80
CA PHE A 117 5.94 -17.20 5.21
C PHE A 117 6.00 -16.72 6.66
N ILE A 118 7.17 -16.89 7.28
CA ILE A 118 7.42 -16.38 8.63
C ILE A 118 8.23 -15.10 8.49
N ASP A 119 7.70 -14.00 9.06
CA ASP A 119 8.37 -12.73 9.08
C ASP A 119 8.97 -12.48 10.46
N ASP A 120 10.13 -11.82 10.51
CA ASP A 120 10.83 -11.49 11.74
C ASP A 120 10.80 -9.98 11.93
N PHE A 121 9.95 -9.55 12.88
CA PHE A 121 9.82 -8.13 13.23
C PHE A 121 10.65 -7.87 14.49
N GLY A 122 11.95 -7.58 14.30
CA GLY A 122 12.82 -7.21 15.42
C GLY A 122 12.97 -8.32 16.47
N GLY A 123 13.09 -9.58 16.04
CA GLY A 123 13.21 -10.74 16.92
C GLY A 123 11.88 -11.42 17.26
N VAL A 124 10.76 -10.83 16.86
CA VAL A 124 9.44 -11.44 17.02
C VAL A 124 9.02 -12.06 15.70
N LYS A 125 8.84 -13.37 15.69
CA LYS A 125 8.41 -14.10 14.50
C LYS A 125 6.90 -14.05 14.36
N SER A 126 6.43 -13.72 13.16
CA SER A 126 5.02 -13.64 12.83
C SER A 126 4.73 -14.45 11.59
N ASN A 127 3.66 -15.24 11.63
CA ASN A 127 3.17 -15.90 10.43
C ASN A 127 2.50 -14.87 9.54
N SER A 128 2.90 -14.82 8.29
CA SER A 128 2.41 -13.85 7.32
C SER A 128 1.96 -14.53 6.05
N GLU A 129 1.13 -13.84 5.31
CA GLU A 129 0.63 -14.31 4.02
C GLU A 129 0.85 -13.24 2.97
N LYS A 130 1.33 -13.66 1.79
CA LYS A 130 1.46 -12.80 0.62
C LYS A 130 0.28 -13.05 -0.28
N LEU A 131 -0.41 -11.99 -0.65
CA LEU A 131 -1.46 -12.00 -1.66
C LEU A 131 -0.93 -11.33 -2.92
N ILE A 132 -1.47 -11.70 -4.07
CA ILE A 132 -1.03 -11.16 -5.35
C ILE A 132 -2.22 -10.84 -6.26
N TRP A 133 -2.15 -9.71 -6.94
CA TRP A 133 -3.01 -9.40 -8.08
C TRP A 133 -2.26 -9.85 -9.33
N LYS A 134 -2.72 -10.92 -9.97
CA LYS A 134 -2.03 -11.52 -11.12
C LYS A 134 -2.21 -10.74 -12.40
N ASN A 135 -3.26 -9.94 -12.49
CA ASN A 135 -3.56 -9.17 -13.69
C ASN A 135 -3.97 -7.75 -13.29
N LEU A 136 -3.12 -6.79 -13.61
CA LEU A 136 -3.34 -5.40 -13.25
C LEU A 136 -4.36 -4.68 -14.14
N SER A 137 -4.84 -5.31 -15.21
CA SER A 137 -5.84 -4.69 -16.08
C SER A 137 -7.15 -4.37 -15.35
N ILE A 138 -7.40 -5.02 -14.22
CA ILE A 138 -8.56 -4.71 -13.38
C ILE A 138 -8.50 -3.28 -12.80
N PHE A 139 -7.33 -2.67 -12.77
CA PHE A 139 -7.13 -1.30 -12.29
C PHE A 139 -7.12 -0.26 -13.43
N ALA A 140 -7.33 -0.70 -14.63
CA ALA A 140 -7.28 0.18 -15.80
C ALA A 140 -8.34 1.31 -15.76
#